data_9172a220d223281d5b777f0b91017dda
#
_entry.id   9172a220d223281d5b777f0b91017dda
#
_cell.length_a   1.000
_cell.length_b   1.000
_cell.length_c   1.000
_cell.angle_alpha   90.00
_cell.angle_beta   90.00
_cell.angle_gamma   90.00
#
_symmetry.space_group_name_H-M   'P 1'
#
loop_
_entity.id
_entity.type
_entity.pdbx_description
1 polymer ?
#
loop_
_entity_poly.entity_id
_entity_poly.type
_entity_poly.pdbx_seq_one_letter_code
_entity_poly.pdbx_strand_id
1 'polypeptide(L)'
;MATPDLSSIEAFAAGRLADLEAQGLRRELRPTTRAADAVAVRDGWTLISFCDNDYLGLSTHPRVTEAAALAVREHGAGAGASRLVTGDHPLNHALEERIAHLKGLPAARLFGSGYLANLGVIPVLAGPGDFIVMDELVHSCLHAGAKLSGAEVRLFAHNDVEEATRLVRNWRGRALVVTETVFSMDGDLAPLDGLAAACKAHGAWLMTDDAHGFGVVEIDNPAPIQMGTLSKAVGSYGGYVAGPAAFIDLLANRARSFVYTTGLPPSVLAGALAALDVMAEEPDRGKACLANARLFGALIGQPKVESAIVPVILGDAARTMAASDRLAAEGFLVSAIRPPTVPEGTARLRFTFSASHRESDIRRLASLTLRLLTDSAAA
;
A
#
# COMPACT_ATOMS: atom_id res chain seq x y z
N MET A 1 39.59 -13.96 -17.79
CA MET A 1 38.27 -13.70 -18.36
C MET A 1 38.25 -12.28 -18.89
N ALA A 2 37.82 -12.05 -20.14
CA ALA A 2 37.72 -10.69 -20.68
C ALA A 2 36.61 -9.93 -19.90
N THR A 3 36.88 -8.67 -19.55
CA THR A 3 35.87 -7.79 -18.93
C THR A 3 34.79 -7.52 -19.99
N PRO A 4 33.48 -7.68 -19.64
CA PRO A 4 32.42 -7.37 -20.58
C PRO A 4 32.47 -5.90 -21.03
N ASP A 5 32.22 -5.63 -22.30
CA ASP A 5 32.07 -4.26 -22.81
C ASP A 5 30.67 -3.74 -22.36
N LEU A 6 30.66 -2.84 -21.38
CA LEU A 6 29.44 -2.24 -20.81
C LEU A 6 29.11 -0.88 -21.42
N SER A 7 29.95 -0.36 -22.35
CA SER A 7 29.87 1.02 -22.84
C SER A 7 28.52 1.37 -23.47
N SER A 8 27.89 0.46 -24.22
CA SER A 8 26.59 0.68 -24.87
C SER A 8 25.41 0.72 -23.87
N ILE A 9 25.45 -0.13 -22.83
CA ILE A 9 24.42 -0.16 -21.77
C ILE A 9 24.54 1.09 -20.90
N GLU A 10 25.80 1.48 -20.58
CA GLU A 10 26.08 2.67 -19.80
C GLU A 10 25.63 3.95 -20.52
N ALA A 11 25.96 4.09 -21.82
CA ALA A 11 25.49 5.22 -22.62
C ALA A 11 23.95 5.30 -22.72
N PHE A 12 23.26 4.17 -22.91
CA PHE A 12 21.81 4.11 -22.91
C PHE A 12 21.23 4.56 -21.57
N ALA A 13 21.75 4.00 -20.46
CA ALA A 13 21.27 4.33 -19.12
C ALA A 13 21.52 5.80 -18.76
N ALA A 14 22.73 6.33 -19.08
CA ALA A 14 23.08 7.73 -18.84
C ALA A 14 22.16 8.68 -19.62
N GLY A 15 21.86 8.37 -20.89
CA GLY A 15 20.92 9.16 -21.68
C GLY A 15 19.52 9.20 -21.05
N ARG A 16 18.99 8.05 -20.62
CA ARG A 16 17.67 7.99 -19.95
C ARG A 16 17.66 8.72 -18.60
N LEU A 17 18.75 8.66 -17.84
CA LEU A 17 18.88 9.40 -16.59
C LEU A 17 18.95 10.92 -16.83
N ALA A 18 19.65 11.36 -17.88
CA ALA A 18 19.68 12.76 -18.26
C ALA A 18 18.28 13.29 -18.67
N ASP A 19 17.49 12.49 -19.41
CA ASP A 19 16.12 12.83 -19.76
C ASP A 19 15.24 13.00 -18.50
N LEU A 20 15.37 12.09 -17.52
CA LEU A 20 14.65 12.19 -16.24
C LEU A 20 15.11 13.40 -15.43
N GLU A 21 16.39 13.72 -15.42
CA GLU A 21 16.93 14.92 -14.75
C GLU A 21 16.37 16.21 -15.35
N ALA A 22 16.40 16.31 -16.68
CA ALA A 22 15.86 17.47 -17.40
C ALA A 22 14.35 17.71 -17.13
N GLN A 23 13.61 16.63 -16.86
CA GLN A 23 12.18 16.68 -16.48
C GLN A 23 11.96 16.84 -14.98
N GLY A 24 13.00 16.91 -14.15
CA GLY A 24 12.88 16.93 -12.68
C GLY A 24 12.29 15.63 -12.10
N LEU A 25 12.31 14.53 -12.83
CA LEU A 25 11.72 13.23 -12.44
C LEU A 25 12.74 12.23 -11.91
N ARG A 26 14.03 12.55 -11.93
CA ARG A 26 15.06 11.66 -11.40
C ARG A 26 14.79 11.37 -9.92
N ARG A 27 14.94 10.10 -9.54
CA ARG A 27 14.77 9.61 -8.16
C ARG A 27 16.11 9.09 -7.65
N GLU A 28 16.37 9.36 -6.38
CA GLU A 28 17.55 8.87 -5.69
C GLU A 28 17.15 8.08 -4.44
N LEU A 29 17.89 6.99 -4.18
CA LEU A 29 17.74 6.23 -2.95
C LEU A 29 18.51 6.95 -1.84
N ARG A 30 17.82 7.27 -0.76
CA ARG A 30 18.43 7.90 0.43
C ARG A 30 18.37 6.92 1.60
N PRO A 31 19.51 6.35 2.03
CA PRO A 31 19.57 5.43 3.17
C PRO A 31 18.91 6.06 4.40
N THR A 32 17.98 5.33 4.99
CA THR A 32 17.22 5.79 6.15
C THR A 32 17.08 4.65 7.14
N THR A 33 17.55 4.83 8.36
CA THR A 33 17.32 3.90 9.47
C THR A 33 16.07 4.32 10.21
N ARG A 34 15.16 3.36 10.43
CA ARG A 34 13.93 3.58 11.21
C ARG A 34 14.13 3.06 12.64
N ALA A 35 13.57 3.77 13.61
CA ALA A 35 13.53 3.38 15.01
C ALA A 35 12.07 3.42 15.52
N ALA A 36 11.87 3.05 16.79
CA ALA A 36 10.59 3.20 17.46
C ALA A 36 10.12 4.67 17.48
N ASP A 37 8.86 4.90 17.84
CA ASP A 37 8.24 6.23 18.00
C ASP A 37 8.30 7.10 16.74
N ALA A 38 8.15 6.48 15.56
CA ALA A 38 8.20 7.15 14.24
C ALA A 38 9.50 7.94 14.00
N VAL A 39 10.59 7.59 14.66
CA VAL A 39 11.91 8.20 14.46
C VAL A 39 12.60 7.60 13.25
N ALA A 40 13.19 8.46 12.43
CA ALA A 40 14.06 8.09 11.31
C ALA A 40 15.41 8.81 11.39
N VAL A 41 16.49 8.14 10.99
CA VAL A 41 17.81 8.76 10.82
C VAL A 41 18.18 8.72 9.35
N ARG A 42 18.39 9.89 8.76
CA ARG A 42 18.75 10.08 7.36
C ARG A 42 19.85 11.13 7.25
N ASP A 43 20.92 10.84 6.52
CA ASP A 43 22.05 11.76 6.32
C ASP A 43 22.64 12.31 7.64
N GLY A 44 22.62 11.50 8.71
CA GLY A 44 23.07 11.89 10.05
C GLY A 44 22.07 12.71 10.88
N TRP A 45 20.91 13.08 10.33
CA TRP A 45 19.86 13.81 11.03
C TRP A 45 18.83 12.87 11.63
N THR A 46 18.46 13.12 12.88
CA THR A 46 17.31 12.47 13.53
C THR A 46 16.04 13.26 13.22
N LEU A 47 15.09 12.60 12.58
CA LEU A 47 13.85 13.19 12.07
C LEU A 47 12.65 12.43 12.64
N ILE A 48 11.52 13.11 12.80
CA ILE A 48 10.23 12.46 13.06
C ILE A 48 9.57 12.21 11.71
N SER A 49 9.29 10.92 11.42
CA SER A 49 8.81 10.49 10.12
C SER A 49 7.29 10.55 10.04
N PHE A 50 6.78 11.39 9.16
CA PHE A 50 5.38 11.45 8.73
C PHE A 50 5.22 10.95 7.29
N CYS A 51 6.05 9.97 6.88
CA CYS A 51 6.00 9.36 5.55
C CYS A 51 6.05 7.83 5.57
N ASP A 52 6.13 7.21 6.74
CA ASP A 52 6.10 5.75 6.89
C ASP A 52 4.67 5.21 6.75
N ASN A 53 4.56 3.95 6.32
CA ASN A 53 3.29 3.23 6.28
C ASN A 53 3.11 2.28 7.48
N ASP A 54 3.97 2.32 8.49
CA ASP A 54 3.86 1.57 9.75
C ASP A 54 2.82 2.24 10.68
N TYR A 55 1.57 2.24 10.23
CA TYR A 55 0.48 3.00 10.83
C TYR A 55 0.23 2.69 12.30
N LEU A 56 0.46 1.43 12.70
CA LEU A 56 0.26 0.99 14.08
C LEU A 56 1.55 0.96 14.91
N GLY A 57 2.72 1.26 14.30
CA GLY A 57 4.02 1.21 14.96
C GLY A 57 4.44 -0.20 15.35
N LEU A 58 3.98 -1.22 14.60
CA LEU A 58 4.21 -2.63 14.96
C LEU A 58 5.54 -3.18 14.48
N SER A 59 6.19 -2.56 13.49
CA SER A 59 7.47 -3.05 12.97
C SER A 59 8.60 -3.07 14.00
N THR A 60 8.49 -2.26 15.05
CA THR A 60 9.45 -2.17 16.17
C THR A 60 8.85 -2.64 17.49
N HIS A 61 7.64 -3.19 17.48
CA HIS A 61 6.98 -3.65 18.70
C HIS A 61 7.73 -4.85 19.30
N PRO A 62 8.02 -4.87 20.65
CA PRO A 62 8.85 -5.89 21.26
C PRO A 62 8.36 -7.33 21.01
N ARG A 63 7.07 -7.59 21.10
CA ARG A 63 6.50 -8.92 20.82
C ARG A 63 6.68 -9.35 19.37
N VAL A 64 6.57 -8.42 18.42
CA VAL A 64 6.74 -8.70 16.99
C VAL A 64 8.19 -9.00 16.66
N THR A 65 9.11 -8.19 17.18
CA THR A 65 10.54 -8.38 16.96
C THR A 65 11.08 -9.64 17.64
N GLU A 66 10.60 -9.97 18.84
CA GLU A 66 11.00 -11.19 19.55
C GLU A 66 10.48 -12.45 18.85
N ALA A 67 9.21 -12.47 18.40
CA ALA A 67 8.65 -13.59 17.63
C ALA A 67 9.45 -13.84 16.34
N ALA A 68 9.81 -12.79 15.62
CA ALA A 68 10.64 -12.89 14.42
C ALA A 68 12.04 -13.42 14.75
N ALA A 69 12.68 -12.92 15.81
CA ALA A 69 14.01 -13.35 16.25
C ALA A 69 14.03 -14.83 16.70
N LEU A 70 12.99 -15.28 17.40
CA LEU A 70 12.83 -16.67 17.81
C LEU A 70 12.70 -17.57 16.59
N ALA A 71 11.85 -17.21 15.63
CA ALA A 71 11.67 -17.99 14.42
C ALA A 71 12.96 -18.10 13.57
N VAL A 72 13.82 -17.07 13.56
CA VAL A 72 15.15 -17.17 12.94
C VAL A 72 16.01 -18.21 13.64
N ARG A 73 16.02 -18.24 14.98
CA ARG A 73 16.80 -19.22 15.76
C ARG A 73 16.33 -20.65 15.55
N GLU A 74 15.03 -20.88 15.42
CA GLU A 74 14.44 -22.22 15.30
C GLU A 74 14.40 -22.75 13.87
N HIS A 75 14.15 -21.87 12.88
CA HIS A 75 13.85 -22.29 11.51
C HIS A 75 14.81 -21.71 10.47
N GLY A 76 15.79 -20.88 10.87
CA GLY A 76 16.72 -20.25 9.96
C GLY A 76 16.18 -18.99 9.29
N ALA A 77 16.98 -18.39 8.40
CA ALA A 77 16.73 -17.05 7.84
C ALA A 77 15.81 -17.03 6.63
N GLY A 78 15.56 -18.15 5.97
CA GLY A 78 14.81 -18.19 4.71
C GLY A 78 13.95 -19.44 4.53
N ALA A 79 13.03 -19.40 3.56
CA ALA A 79 12.12 -20.52 3.27
C ALA A 79 12.76 -21.65 2.44
N GLY A 80 13.89 -21.41 1.80
CA GLY A 80 14.68 -22.40 1.05
C GLY A 80 14.10 -22.81 -0.32
N ALA A 81 12.79 -22.69 -0.55
CA ALA A 81 12.13 -23.07 -1.80
C ALA A 81 10.78 -22.35 -1.98
N SER A 82 10.13 -22.59 -3.13
CA SER A 82 8.72 -22.23 -3.30
C SER A 82 7.82 -23.09 -2.41
N ARG A 83 6.63 -22.59 -2.10
CA ARG A 83 5.64 -23.29 -1.25
C ARG A 83 5.21 -24.64 -1.83
N LEU A 84 5.19 -24.79 -3.15
CA LEU A 84 4.84 -26.04 -3.82
C LEU A 84 5.97 -27.10 -3.79
N VAL A 85 7.13 -26.76 -3.25
CA VAL A 85 8.26 -27.70 -3.09
C VAL A 85 8.48 -27.97 -1.59
N THR A 86 9.32 -27.19 -0.92
CA THR A 86 9.62 -27.37 0.53
C THR A 86 9.50 -26.07 1.33
N GLY A 87 9.10 -24.97 0.69
CA GLY A 87 8.97 -23.67 1.33
C GLY A 87 7.62 -23.44 2.01
N ASP A 88 6.77 -24.47 2.13
CA ASP A 88 5.46 -24.36 2.80
C ASP A 88 5.56 -24.67 4.29
N HIS A 89 5.97 -23.68 5.05
CA HIS A 89 6.11 -23.79 6.50
C HIS A 89 4.73 -23.76 7.19
N PRO A 90 4.49 -24.47 8.33
CA PRO A 90 3.21 -24.43 9.07
C PRO A 90 2.74 -23.01 9.45
N LEU A 91 3.64 -22.07 9.69
CA LEU A 91 3.30 -20.67 9.95
C LEU A 91 2.57 -20.00 8.78
N ASN A 92 2.76 -20.46 7.53
CA ASN A 92 1.97 -19.94 6.40
C ASN A 92 0.49 -20.22 6.61
N HIS A 93 0.16 -21.48 6.96
CA HIS A 93 -1.23 -21.90 7.15
C HIS A 93 -1.87 -21.20 8.34
N ALA A 94 -1.15 -21.07 9.46
CA ALA A 94 -1.62 -20.35 10.64
C ALA A 94 -1.93 -18.87 10.33
N LEU A 95 -1.06 -18.21 9.57
CA LEU A 95 -1.25 -16.82 9.18
C LEU A 95 -2.39 -16.67 8.15
N GLU A 96 -2.51 -17.56 7.18
CA GLU A 96 -3.62 -17.59 6.21
C GLU A 96 -4.97 -17.77 6.90
N GLU A 97 -5.06 -18.71 7.86
CA GLU A 97 -6.27 -18.92 8.67
C GLU A 97 -6.63 -17.70 9.51
N ARG A 98 -5.63 -17.08 10.17
CA ARG A 98 -5.84 -15.87 10.95
C ARG A 98 -6.34 -14.69 10.10
N ILE A 99 -5.78 -14.50 8.90
CA ILE A 99 -6.21 -13.46 7.97
C ILE A 99 -7.64 -13.75 7.46
N ALA A 100 -7.94 -14.98 7.06
CA ALA A 100 -9.28 -15.38 6.62
C ALA A 100 -10.33 -15.07 7.70
N HIS A 101 -10.04 -15.45 8.95
CA HIS A 101 -10.90 -15.16 10.10
C HIS A 101 -11.11 -13.63 10.29
N LEU A 102 -10.05 -12.83 10.30
CA LEU A 102 -10.13 -11.38 10.47
C LEU A 102 -10.89 -10.68 9.34
N LYS A 103 -10.86 -11.24 8.13
CA LYS A 103 -11.60 -10.73 6.97
C LYS A 103 -13.03 -11.28 6.86
N GLY A 104 -13.41 -12.23 7.72
CA GLY A 104 -14.71 -12.89 7.63
C GLY A 104 -14.90 -13.65 6.33
N LEU A 105 -13.82 -14.14 5.71
CA LEU A 105 -13.82 -14.84 4.44
C LEU A 105 -13.37 -16.30 4.60
N PRO A 106 -13.80 -17.23 3.71
CA PRO A 106 -13.57 -18.66 3.89
C PRO A 106 -12.10 -19.10 3.87
N ALA A 107 -11.23 -18.39 3.14
CA ALA A 107 -9.81 -18.73 3.03
C ALA A 107 -8.96 -17.52 2.66
N ALA A 108 -7.64 -17.64 2.85
CA ALA A 108 -6.65 -16.66 2.38
C ALA A 108 -5.41 -17.36 1.81
N ARG A 109 -4.62 -16.62 1.04
CA ARG A 109 -3.34 -17.05 0.48
C ARG A 109 -2.31 -15.92 0.59
N LEU A 110 -1.10 -16.27 1.08
CA LEU A 110 0.02 -15.34 1.22
C LEU A 110 0.82 -15.22 -0.06
N PHE A 111 1.35 -14.03 -0.28
CA PHE A 111 2.25 -13.67 -1.39
C PHE A 111 3.48 -12.92 -0.87
N GLY A 112 4.54 -12.88 -1.66
CA GLY A 112 5.78 -12.19 -1.32
C GLY A 112 5.63 -10.68 -1.09
N SER A 113 4.57 -10.05 -1.60
CA SER A 113 4.19 -8.65 -1.34
C SER A 113 2.78 -8.38 -1.82
N GLY A 114 2.16 -7.26 -1.42
CA GLY A 114 0.88 -6.80 -1.99
C GLY A 114 0.98 -6.57 -3.51
N TYR A 115 2.12 -6.07 -3.99
CA TYR A 115 2.38 -5.93 -5.42
C TYR A 115 2.26 -7.29 -6.15
N LEU A 116 2.94 -8.32 -5.65
CA LEU A 116 2.91 -9.68 -6.21
C LEU A 116 1.53 -10.33 -6.06
N ALA A 117 0.78 -10.01 -5.01
CA ALA A 117 -0.59 -10.47 -4.85
C ALA A 117 -1.48 -9.97 -5.98
N ASN A 118 -1.48 -8.67 -6.26
CA ASN A 118 -2.26 -8.08 -7.35
C ASN A 118 -1.83 -8.59 -8.74
N LEU A 119 -0.52 -8.73 -8.99
CA LEU A 119 0.00 -9.31 -10.23
C LEU A 119 -0.42 -10.78 -10.42
N GLY A 120 -0.63 -11.51 -9.34
CA GLY A 120 -1.04 -12.91 -9.38
C GLY A 120 -2.54 -13.10 -9.52
N VAL A 121 -3.31 -12.32 -8.78
CA VAL A 121 -4.77 -12.47 -8.64
C VAL A 121 -5.52 -12.04 -9.88
N ILE A 122 -5.25 -10.84 -10.39
CA ILE A 122 -6.03 -10.28 -11.50
C ILE A 122 -5.97 -11.16 -12.76
N PRO A 123 -4.81 -11.70 -13.20
CA PRO A 123 -4.77 -12.60 -14.34
C PRO A 123 -5.44 -13.97 -14.12
N VAL A 124 -5.74 -14.34 -12.86
CA VAL A 124 -6.52 -15.54 -12.56
C VAL A 124 -8.02 -15.26 -12.62
N LEU A 125 -8.42 -14.02 -12.28
CA LEU A 125 -9.83 -13.60 -12.31
C LEU A 125 -10.31 -13.25 -13.70
N ALA A 126 -9.45 -12.64 -14.52
CA ALA A 126 -9.81 -12.16 -15.85
C ALA A 126 -8.71 -12.48 -16.87
N GLY A 127 -9.12 -12.72 -18.12
CA GLY A 127 -8.25 -13.02 -19.25
C GLY A 127 -8.80 -12.45 -20.56
N PRO A 128 -8.23 -12.83 -21.71
CA PRO A 128 -8.74 -12.43 -23.02
C PRO A 128 -10.23 -12.76 -23.17
N GLY A 129 -11.02 -11.76 -23.56
CA GLY A 129 -12.48 -11.84 -23.67
C GLY A 129 -13.26 -11.46 -22.41
N ASP A 130 -12.57 -11.24 -21.29
CA ASP A 130 -13.16 -10.70 -20.07
C ASP A 130 -12.97 -9.17 -19.99
N PHE A 131 -13.60 -8.55 -18.99
CA PHE A 131 -13.61 -7.10 -18.81
C PHE A 131 -13.19 -6.71 -17.41
N ILE A 132 -12.29 -5.73 -17.31
CA ILE A 132 -11.87 -5.15 -16.05
C ILE A 132 -12.24 -3.67 -16.02
N VAL A 133 -12.96 -3.28 -14.99
CA VAL A 133 -13.37 -1.89 -14.72
C VAL A 133 -12.64 -1.44 -13.45
N MET A 134 -11.79 -0.42 -13.56
CA MET A 134 -10.97 0.04 -12.43
C MET A 134 -11.17 1.52 -12.17
N ASP A 135 -11.13 1.92 -10.90
CA ASP A 135 -10.98 3.33 -10.55
C ASP A 135 -9.67 3.89 -11.14
N GLU A 136 -9.70 5.10 -11.65
CA GLU A 136 -8.54 5.70 -12.34
C GLU A 136 -7.34 5.96 -11.40
N LEU A 137 -7.57 6.08 -10.09
CA LEU A 137 -6.54 6.36 -9.09
C LEU A 137 -6.01 5.12 -8.36
N VAL A 138 -6.39 3.92 -8.76
CA VAL A 138 -5.86 2.70 -8.14
C VAL A 138 -4.34 2.58 -8.31
N HIS A 139 -3.71 1.89 -7.36
CA HIS A 139 -2.27 1.69 -7.34
C HIS A 139 -1.75 1.00 -8.62
N SER A 140 -0.57 1.39 -9.04
CA SER A 140 0.09 0.90 -10.27
C SER A 140 0.19 -0.63 -10.40
N CYS A 141 0.22 -1.38 -9.30
CA CYS A 141 0.23 -2.85 -9.33
C CYS A 141 -1.09 -3.43 -9.86
N LEU A 142 -2.23 -2.76 -9.65
CA LEU A 142 -3.52 -3.17 -10.20
C LEU A 142 -3.54 -2.97 -11.71
N HIS A 143 -3.05 -1.83 -12.21
CA HIS A 143 -2.84 -1.61 -13.65
C HIS A 143 -1.90 -2.65 -14.27
N ALA A 144 -0.80 -2.99 -13.59
CA ALA A 144 0.14 -4.00 -14.06
C ALA A 144 -0.51 -5.39 -14.11
N GLY A 145 -1.27 -5.78 -13.09
CA GLY A 145 -2.04 -7.03 -13.06
C GLY A 145 -3.09 -7.08 -14.17
N ALA A 146 -3.83 -6.01 -14.38
CA ALA A 146 -4.81 -5.89 -15.46
C ALA A 146 -4.18 -6.02 -16.84
N LYS A 147 -3.03 -5.37 -17.07
CA LYS A 147 -2.27 -5.52 -18.31
C LYS A 147 -1.79 -6.96 -18.54
N LEU A 148 -1.34 -7.65 -17.50
CA LEU A 148 -0.91 -9.05 -17.59
C LEU A 148 -2.05 -10.02 -17.88
N SER A 149 -3.28 -9.68 -17.53
CA SER A 149 -4.46 -10.52 -17.78
C SER A 149 -4.80 -10.66 -19.26
N GLY A 150 -4.54 -9.62 -20.05
CA GLY A 150 -4.96 -9.53 -21.45
C GLY A 150 -6.45 -9.25 -21.62
N ALA A 151 -7.20 -8.98 -20.55
CA ALA A 151 -8.59 -8.56 -20.60
C ALA A 151 -8.74 -7.14 -21.16
N GLU A 152 -9.94 -6.79 -21.63
CA GLU A 152 -10.27 -5.41 -21.94
C GLU A 152 -10.35 -4.60 -20.63
N VAL A 153 -9.69 -3.43 -20.59
CA VAL A 153 -9.63 -2.57 -19.39
C VAL A 153 -10.28 -1.23 -19.68
N ARG A 154 -11.18 -0.79 -18.81
CA ARG A 154 -11.71 0.56 -18.77
C ARG A 154 -11.54 1.15 -17.38
N LEU A 155 -11.23 2.43 -17.36
CA LEU A 155 -11.20 3.21 -16.12
C LEU A 155 -12.52 3.95 -15.95
N PHE A 156 -12.94 4.10 -14.69
CA PHE A 156 -13.99 5.01 -14.31
C PHE A 156 -13.40 6.16 -13.47
N ALA A 157 -14.03 7.31 -13.55
CA ALA A 157 -13.60 8.49 -12.80
C ALA A 157 -13.62 8.19 -11.30
N HIS A 158 -12.65 8.74 -10.59
CA HIS A 158 -12.41 8.42 -9.18
C HIS A 158 -13.70 8.45 -8.34
N ASN A 159 -14.00 7.31 -7.71
CA ASN A 159 -15.17 7.09 -6.86
C ASN A 159 -16.55 7.26 -7.56
N ASP A 160 -16.59 7.30 -8.91
CA ASP A 160 -17.83 7.43 -9.67
C ASP A 160 -18.54 6.06 -9.85
N VAL A 161 -19.45 5.76 -8.92
CA VAL A 161 -20.28 4.52 -8.95
C VAL A 161 -21.19 4.47 -10.17
N GLU A 162 -21.70 5.60 -10.64
CA GLU A 162 -22.61 5.64 -11.79
C GLU A 162 -21.87 5.27 -13.08
N GLU A 163 -20.67 5.80 -13.27
CA GLU A 163 -19.84 5.43 -14.41
C GLU A 163 -19.41 3.97 -14.35
N ALA A 164 -18.95 3.48 -13.19
CA ALA A 164 -18.62 2.06 -12.99
C ALA A 164 -19.82 1.17 -13.34
N THR A 165 -21.02 1.52 -12.85
CA THR A 165 -22.27 0.82 -13.15
C THR A 165 -22.59 0.81 -14.65
N ARG A 166 -22.44 1.94 -15.32
CA ARG A 166 -22.68 2.07 -16.77
C ARG A 166 -21.74 1.17 -17.58
N LEU A 167 -20.47 1.08 -17.17
CA LEU A 167 -19.48 0.24 -17.83
C LEU A 167 -19.82 -1.25 -17.69
N VAL A 168 -20.07 -1.74 -16.46
CA VAL A 168 -20.39 -3.17 -16.24
C VAL A 168 -21.73 -3.57 -16.86
N ARG A 169 -22.74 -2.70 -16.83
CA ARG A 169 -24.06 -2.97 -17.40
C ARG A 169 -24.01 -3.24 -18.91
N ASN A 170 -23.11 -2.58 -19.61
CA ASN A 170 -22.99 -2.66 -21.05
C ASN A 170 -22.12 -3.83 -21.52
N TRP A 171 -21.47 -4.54 -20.61
CA TRP A 171 -20.60 -5.66 -20.94
C TRP A 171 -21.38 -6.99 -20.99
N ARG A 172 -21.00 -7.85 -21.94
CA ARG A 172 -21.56 -9.21 -22.04
C ARG A 172 -20.44 -10.22 -21.85
N GLY A 173 -20.41 -10.87 -20.70
CA GLY A 173 -19.38 -11.82 -20.29
C GLY A 173 -18.97 -11.59 -18.83
N ARG A 174 -17.82 -12.13 -18.41
CA ARG A 174 -17.31 -11.89 -17.07
C ARG A 174 -16.74 -10.48 -16.95
N ALA A 175 -17.10 -9.81 -15.88
CA ALA A 175 -16.55 -8.49 -15.55
C ALA A 175 -15.98 -8.49 -14.12
N LEU A 176 -14.86 -7.81 -13.94
CA LEU A 176 -14.19 -7.58 -12.66
C LEU A 176 -14.12 -6.09 -12.39
N VAL A 177 -14.71 -5.63 -11.30
CA VAL A 177 -14.55 -4.27 -10.79
C VAL A 177 -13.43 -4.28 -9.76
N VAL A 178 -12.49 -3.33 -9.86
CA VAL A 178 -11.32 -3.23 -8.99
C VAL A 178 -11.21 -1.83 -8.42
N THR A 179 -11.06 -1.72 -7.10
CA THR A 179 -10.83 -0.46 -6.39
C THR A 179 -9.92 -0.67 -5.18
N GLU A 180 -9.44 0.40 -4.56
CA GLU A 180 -8.82 0.38 -3.23
C GLU A 180 -9.91 0.63 -2.17
N THR A 181 -9.70 0.22 -0.93
CA THR A 181 -10.58 0.63 0.20
C THR A 181 -10.24 2.03 0.66
N VAL A 182 -8.94 2.34 0.71
CA VAL A 182 -8.36 3.65 1.01
C VAL A 182 -7.34 3.98 -0.05
N PHE A 183 -7.53 5.08 -0.76
CA PHE A 183 -6.62 5.47 -1.85
C PHE A 183 -5.30 6.00 -1.32
N SER A 184 -4.23 5.44 -1.84
CA SER A 184 -2.88 5.58 -1.28
C SER A 184 -2.30 7.00 -1.32
N MET A 185 -2.76 7.84 -2.27
CA MET A 185 -2.25 9.20 -2.48
C MET A 185 -3.22 10.28 -1.98
N ASP A 186 -4.51 9.96 -1.85
CA ASP A 186 -5.57 10.90 -1.51
C ASP A 186 -6.11 10.67 -0.10
N GLY A 187 -6.04 9.44 0.41
CA GLY A 187 -6.44 9.08 1.77
C GLY A 187 -7.95 9.00 1.98
N ASP A 188 -8.73 9.13 0.93
CA ASP A 188 -10.18 8.99 0.93
C ASP A 188 -10.62 7.54 0.75
N LEU A 189 -11.90 7.28 0.97
CA LEU A 189 -12.49 5.95 0.95
C LEU A 189 -13.26 5.71 -0.34
N ALA A 190 -13.20 4.46 -0.82
CA ALA A 190 -14.06 4.03 -1.93
C ALA A 190 -15.52 3.84 -1.47
N PRO A 191 -16.49 4.11 -2.35
CA PRO A 191 -17.92 3.88 -2.11
C PRO A 191 -18.28 2.40 -2.31
N LEU A 192 -17.76 1.51 -1.43
CA LEU A 192 -17.79 0.06 -1.60
C LEU A 192 -19.21 -0.51 -1.71
N ASP A 193 -20.16 0.00 -0.94
CA ASP A 193 -21.57 -0.45 -0.99
C ASP A 193 -22.18 -0.20 -2.38
N GLY A 194 -21.93 0.97 -2.94
CA GLY A 194 -22.42 1.33 -4.28
C GLY A 194 -21.82 0.44 -5.36
N LEU A 195 -20.49 0.22 -5.30
CA LEU A 195 -19.79 -0.65 -6.24
C LEU A 195 -20.23 -2.12 -6.10
N ALA A 196 -20.43 -2.62 -4.87
CA ALA A 196 -20.94 -3.97 -4.64
C ALA A 196 -22.38 -4.15 -5.15
N ALA A 197 -23.24 -3.15 -4.94
CA ALA A 197 -24.59 -3.17 -5.46
C ALA A 197 -24.60 -3.20 -7.01
N ALA A 198 -23.75 -2.39 -7.65
CA ALA A 198 -23.59 -2.39 -9.11
C ALA A 198 -23.10 -3.77 -9.63
N CYS A 199 -22.08 -4.34 -8.99
CA CYS A 199 -21.56 -5.66 -9.33
C CYS A 199 -22.63 -6.74 -9.20
N LYS A 200 -23.37 -6.76 -8.10
CA LYS A 200 -24.46 -7.71 -7.86
C LYS A 200 -25.57 -7.60 -8.90
N ALA A 201 -25.97 -6.37 -9.25
CA ALA A 201 -27.04 -6.12 -10.21
C ALA A 201 -26.69 -6.59 -11.63
N HIS A 202 -25.41 -6.59 -11.99
CA HIS A 202 -24.95 -6.88 -13.35
C HIS A 202 -24.09 -8.16 -13.47
N GLY A 203 -23.98 -8.96 -12.41
CA GLY A 203 -23.23 -10.22 -12.42
C GLY A 203 -21.71 -10.05 -12.55
N ALA A 204 -21.18 -8.89 -12.14
CA ALA A 204 -19.76 -8.63 -12.06
C ALA A 204 -19.18 -9.06 -10.70
N TRP A 205 -17.85 -9.26 -10.65
CA TRP A 205 -17.13 -9.49 -9.40
C TRP A 205 -16.52 -8.19 -8.89
N LEU A 206 -16.44 -8.03 -7.57
CA LEU A 206 -15.73 -6.93 -6.92
C LEU A 206 -14.46 -7.45 -6.26
N MET A 207 -13.34 -6.79 -6.53
CA MET A 207 -12.06 -6.98 -5.84
C MET A 207 -11.63 -5.66 -5.22
N THR A 208 -11.19 -5.70 -3.96
CA THR A 208 -10.65 -4.53 -3.26
C THR A 208 -9.20 -4.74 -2.86
N ASP A 209 -8.42 -3.68 -2.92
CA ASP A 209 -7.09 -3.58 -2.30
C ASP A 209 -7.20 -2.81 -0.99
N ASP A 210 -7.00 -3.50 0.12
CA ASP A 210 -7.13 -2.97 1.47
C ASP A 210 -5.75 -2.64 2.10
N ALA A 211 -4.76 -2.32 1.28
CA ALA A 211 -3.40 -2.12 1.76
C ALA A 211 -3.26 -0.93 2.72
N HIS A 212 -4.11 0.08 2.63
CA HIS A 212 -4.08 1.28 3.46
C HIS A 212 -5.22 1.37 4.49
N GLY A 213 -6.23 0.48 4.39
CA GLY A 213 -7.36 0.45 5.32
C GLY A 213 -7.16 -0.52 6.48
N PHE A 214 -6.55 -1.68 6.23
CA PHE A 214 -6.45 -2.78 7.18
C PHE A 214 -5.84 -2.35 8.52
N GLY A 215 -6.58 -2.56 9.61
CA GLY A 215 -6.16 -2.24 10.97
C GLY A 215 -6.18 -0.74 11.34
N VAL A 216 -6.53 0.14 10.41
CA VAL A 216 -6.56 1.61 10.63
C VAL A 216 -7.98 2.15 10.53
N VAL A 217 -8.70 1.75 9.49
CA VAL A 217 -10.07 2.22 9.24
C VAL A 217 -11.03 1.04 9.37
N GLU A 218 -12.07 1.22 10.17
CA GLU A 218 -13.16 0.24 10.24
C GLU A 218 -14.04 0.42 9.00
N ILE A 219 -13.91 -0.50 8.05
CA ILE A 219 -14.64 -0.51 6.79
C ILE A 219 -15.41 -1.82 6.69
N ASP A 220 -16.73 -1.73 6.52
CA ASP A 220 -17.50 -2.89 6.03
C ASP A 220 -17.14 -3.12 4.57
N ASN A 221 -16.47 -4.23 4.28
CA ASN A 221 -15.98 -4.53 2.94
C ASN A 221 -16.78 -5.68 2.32
N PRO A 222 -17.78 -5.39 1.48
CA PRO A 222 -18.66 -6.38 0.86
C PRO A 222 -18.01 -7.14 -0.29
N ALA A 223 -16.76 -6.83 -0.66
CA ALA A 223 -16.09 -7.49 -1.77
C ALA A 223 -15.80 -8.97 -1.46
N PRO A 224 -16.15 -9.90 -2.35
CA PRO A 224 -15.85 -11.31 -2.17
C PRO A 224 -14.36 -11.64 -2.33
N ILE A 225 -13.57 -10.73 -2.86
CA ILE A 225 -12.13 -10.88 -3.06
C ILE A 225 -11.45 -9.65 -2.48
N GLN A 226 -10.66 -9.87 -1.44
CA GLN A 226 -9.98 -8.81 -0.71
C GLN A 226 -8.47 -9.07 -0.70
N MET A 227 -7.72 -8.17 -1.30
CA MET A 227 -6.27 -8.15 -1.19
C MET A 227 -5.84 -7.21 -0.08
N GLY A 228 -4.72 -7.47 0.56
CA GLY A 228 -4.09 -6.58 1.51
C GLY A 228 -2.59 -6.84 1.65
N THR A 229 -1.94 -6.08 2.50
CA THR A 229 -0.50 -6.19 2.73
C THR A 229 -0.16 -6.34 4.22
N LEU A 230 0.90 -7.07 4.48
CA LEU A 230 1.51 -7.21 5.80
C LEU A 230 2.63 -6.18 6.06
N SER A 231 2.97 -5.37 5.04
CA SER A 231 4.13 -4.47 5.08
C SER A 231 3.81 -3.05 5.54
N LYS A 232 2.58 -2.77 5.92
CA LYS A 232 2.14 -1.46 6.40
C LYS A 232 1.67 -1.55 7.86
N ALA A 233 0.38 -1.48 8.14
CA ALA A 233 -0.15 -1.52 9.51
C ALA A 233 0.31 -2.74 10.33
N VAL A 234 0.49 -3.91 9.69
CA VAL A 234 0.99 -5.13 10.36
C VAL A 234 2.48 -5.04 10.71
N GLY A 235 3.24 -4.12 10.11
CA GLY A 235 4.64 -3.90 10.44
C GLY A 235 5.61 -5.03 10.07
N SER A 236 5.20 -5.95 9.15
CA SER A 236 5.99 -7.09 8.70
C SER A 236 6.32 -6.98 7.20
N TYR A 237 6.24 -8.09 6.46
CA TYR A 237 6.44 -8.12 5.02
C TYR A 237 5.52 -9.16 4.38
N GLY A 238 5.06 -8.89 3.16
CA GLY A 238 4.20 -9.79 2.40
C GLY A 238 2.91 -9.14 1.95
N GLY A 239 2.11 -9.91 1.21
CA GLY A 239 0.74 -9.59 0.84
C GLY A 239 -0.15 -10.80 1.05
N TYR A 240 -1.45 -10.59 0.99
CA TYR A 240 -2.43 -11.67 1.06
C TYR A 240 -3.61 -11.41 0.14
N VAL A 241 -4.31 -12.48 -0.19
CA VAL A 241 -5.63 -12.43 -0.81
C VAL A 241 -6.55 -13.31 0.00
N ALA A 242 -7.70 -12.78 0.41
CA ALA A 242 -8.77 -13.51 1.07
C ALA A 242 -9.99 -13.59 0.15
N GLY A 243 -10.71 -14.73 0.19
CA GLY A 243 -11.86 -14.94 -0.67
C GLY A 243 -12.48 -16.35 -0.55
N PRO A 244 -13.32 -16.75 -1.53
CA PRO A 244 -13.90 -18.07 -1.57
C PRO A 244 -12.84 -19.19 -1.60
N ALA A 245 -13.02 -20.27 -0.84
CA ALA A 245 -12.02 -21.33 -0.69
C ALA A 245 -11.54 -21.91 -2.03
N ALA A 246 -12.45 -22.25 -2.94
CA ALA A 246 -12.11 -22.77 -4.25
C ALA A 246 -11.29 -21.79 -5.10
N PHE A 247 -11.55 -20.47 -4.95
CA PHE A 247 -10.76 -19.45 -5.63
C PHE A 247 -9.35 -19.34 -5.03
N ILE A 248 -9.22 -19.37 -3.71
CA ILE A 248 -7.93 -19.35 -3.02
C ILE A 248 -7.08 -20.59 -3.39
N ASP A 249 -7.70 -21.75 -3.55
CA ASP A 249 -7.00 -22.95 -4.05
C ASP A 249 -6.59 -22.80 -5.52
N LEU A 250 -7.42 -22.16 -6.34
CA LEU A 250 -7.07 -21.88 -7.74
C LEU A 250 -5.84 -20.97 -7.84
N LEU A 251 -5.67 -19.99 -6.92
CA LEU A 251 -4.47 -19.13 -6.89
C LEU A 251 -3.20 -19.95 -6.69
N ALA A 252 -3.21 -20.98 -5.84
CA ALA A 252 -2.06 -21.86 -5.63
C ALA A 252 -1.64 -22.64 -6.89
N ASN A 253 -2.56 -22.79 -7.84
CA ASN A 253 -2.33 -23.52 -9.10
C ASN A 253 -2.08 -22.62 -10.31
N ARG A 254 -2.54 -21.35 -10.28
CA ARG A 254 -2.58 -20.50 -11.48
C ARG A 254 -1.89 -19.14 -11.30
N ALA A 255 -1.78 -18.61 -10.08
CA ALA A 255 -1.12 -17.34 -9.84
C ALA A 255 0.40 -17.48 -9.99
N ARG A 256 0.95 -16.97 -11.09
CA ARG A 256 2.38 -17.15 -11.43
C ARG A 256 3.30 -16.54 -10.36
N SER A 257 2.91 -15.41 -9.76
CA SER A 257 3.64 -14.77 -8.67
C SER A 257 3.60 -15.54 -7.34
N PHE A 258 2.78 -16.57 -7.24
CA PHE A 258 2.78 -17.54 -6.14
C PHE A 258 3.54 -18.82 -6.52
N VAL A 259 3.20 -19.43 -7.66
CA VAL A 259 3.72 -20.73 -8.10
C VAL A 259 5.25 -20.71 -8.28
N TYR A 260 5.77 -19.64 -8.86
CA TYR A 260 7.18 -19.54 -9.28
C TYR A 260 8.02 -18.61 -8.37
N THR A 261 7.60 -18.40 -7.14
CA THR A 261 8.33 -17.59 -6.16
C THR A 261 8.68 -18.39 -4.91
N THR A 262 9.78 -18.05 -4.25
CA THR A 262 10.15 -18.59 -2.94
C THR A 262 9.12 -18.18 -1.89
N GLY A 263 8.82 -19.04 -0.93
CA GLY A 263 7.96 -18.77 0.20
C GLY A 263 8.50 -17.65 1.10
N LEU A 264 7.63 -17.10 1.96
CA LEU A 264 8.04 -16.12 2.96
C LEU A 264 8.92 -16.78 4.02
N PRO A 265 9.96 -16.09 4.51
CA PRO A 265 10.78 -16.58 5.63
C PRO A 265 9.94 -16.81 6.90
N PRO A 266 10.22 -17.84 7.69
CA PRO A 266 9.51 -18.11 8.95
C PRO A 266 9.51 -16.93 9.92
N SER A 267 10.57 -16.13 9.96
CA SER A 267 10.66 -14.91 10.78
C SER A 267 9.63 -13.84 10.41
N VAL A 268 9.37 -13.68 9.11
CA VAL A 268 8.36 -12.76 8.61
C VAL A 268 6.96 -13.23 8.99
N LEU A 269 6.70 -14.54 8.87
CA LEU A 269 5.43 -15.16 9.22
C LEU A 269 5.13 -15.05 10.72
N ALA A 270 6.12 -15.39 11.55
CA ALA A 270 5.99 -15.30 13.02
C ALA A 270 5.79 -13.85 13.49
N GLY A 271 6.55 -12.91 12.93
CA GLY A 271 6.37 -11.49 13.21
C GLY A 271 4.97 -10.99 12.83
N ALA A 272 4.47 -11.39 11.64
CA ALA A 272 3.13 -11.03 11.21
C ALA A 272 2.03 -11.61 12.12
N LEU A 273 2.15 -12.88 12.53
CA LEU A 273 1.21 -13.50 13.48
C LEU A 273 1.19 -12.75 14.82
N ALA A 274 2.37 -12.48 15.39
CA ALA A 274 2.48 -11.72 16.64
C ALA A 274 1.90 -10.29 16.50
N ALA A 275 2.07 -9.67 15.32
CA ALA A 275 1.48 -8.36 15.05
C ALA A 275 -0.05 -8.41 15.02
N LEU A 276 -0.65 -9.43 14.39
CA LEU A 276 -2.10 -9.61 14.38
C LEU A 276 -2.66 -9.89 15.77
N ASP A 277 -1.90 -10.56 16.65
CA ASP A 277 -2.29 -10.74 18.06
C ASP A 277 -2.24 -9.41 18.81
N VAL A 278 -1.19 -8.62 18.63
CA VAL A 278 -1.11 -7.26 19.23
C VAL A 278 -2.26 -6.38 18.73
N MET A 279 -2.60 -6.43 17.43
CA MET A 279 -3.73 -5.67 16.90
C MET A 279 -5.07 -6.06 17.55
N ALA A 280 -5.26 -7.34 17.86
CA ALA A 280 -6.47 -7.81 18.52
C ALA A 280 -6.53 -7.42 20.00
N GLU A 281 -5.41 -7.42 20.69
CA GLU A 281 -5.28 -7.09 22.11
C GLU A 281 -5.23 -5.57 22.37
N GLU A 282 -4.74 -4.79 21.38
CA GLU A 282 -4.57 -3.34 21.47
C GLU A 282 -5.37 -2.61 20.34
N PRO A 283 -6.72 -2.76 20.29
CA PRO A 283 -7.53 -2.23 19.18
C PRO A 283 -7.53 -0.71 19.10
N ASP A 284 -7.12 -0.03 20.17
CA ASP A 284 -7.04 1.44 20.20
C ASP A 284 -5.89 2.02 19.39
N ARG A 285 -4.92 1.20 18.94
CA ARG A 285 -3.84 1.67 18.05
C ARG A 285 -4.37 2.24 16.74
N GLY A 286 -5.32 1.56 16.08
CA GLY A 286 -5.94 2.06 14.86
C GLY A 286 -6.68 3.39 15.09
N LYS A 287 -7.43 3.47 16.19
CA LYS A 287 -8.13 4.71 16.58
C LYS A 287 -7.17 5.85 16.87
N ALA A 288 -6.06 5.59 17.57
CA ALA A 288 -5.03 6.58 17.86
C ALA A 288 -4.37 7.10 16.57
N CYS A 289 -4.05 6.19 15.64
CA CYS A 289 -3.51 6.56 14.33
C CYS A 289 -4.45 7.51 13.57
N LEU A 290 -5.73 7.16 13.49
CA LEU A 290 -6.75 7.98 12.83
C LEU A 290 -7.02 9.29 13.55
N ALA A 291 -7.02 9.30 14.90
CA ALA A 291 -7.15 10.52 15.69
C ALA A 291 -5.98 11.49 15.44
N ASN A 292 -4.75 10.99 15.33
CA ASN A 292 -3.58 11.77 15.00
C ASN A 292 -3.68 12.43 13.61
N ALA A 293 -4.15 11.68 12.61
CA ALA A 293 -4.40 12.22 11.26
C ALA A 293 -5.48 13.30 11.27
N ARG A 294 -6.59 13.07 11.97
CA ARG A 294 -7.71 14.02 12.11
C ARG A 294 -7.30 15.28 12.86
N LEU A 295 -6.48 15.15 13.91
CA LEU A 295 -5.93 16.29 14.63
C LEU A 295 -5.13 17.20 13.69
N PHE A 296 -4.21 16.62 12.93
CA PHE A 296 -3.43 17.36 11.94
C PHE A 296 -4.33 18.05 10.90
N GLY A 297 -5.26 17.30 10.30
CA GLY A 297 -6.19 17.84 9.32
C GLY A 297 -7.02 19.02 9.85
N ALA A 298 -7.55 18.91 11.07
CA ALA A 298 -8.29 19.99 11.72
C ALA A 298 -7.40 21.23 11.93
N LEU A 299 -6.15 21.03 12.36
CA LEU A 299 -5.21 22.14 12.60
C LEU A 299 -4.81 22.89 11.33
N ILE A 300 -4.77 22.21 10.17
CA ILE A 300 -4.43 22.83 8.88
C ILE A 300 -5.66 23.26 8.07
N GLY A 301 -6.86 23.17 8.63
CA GLY A 301 -8.11 23.58 7.96
C GLY A 301 -8.66 22.54 6.97
N GLN A 302 -8.27 21.26 7.08
CA GLN A 302 -8.78 20.11 6.33
C GLN A 302 -9.52 19.14 7.27
N PRO A 303 -10.74 19.45 7.73
CA PRO A 303 -11.41 18.66 8.77
C PRO A 303 -11.89 17.27 8.29
N LYS A 304 -12.05 17.06 6.98
CA LYS A 304 -12.46 15.77 6.42
C LYS A 304 -11.23 14.88 6.22
N VAL A 305 -10.88 14.11 7.25
CA VAL A 305 -9.80 13.11 7.21
C VAL A 305 -10.40 11.74 7.49
N GLU A 306 -10.28 10.82 6.53
CA GLU A 306 -10.94 9.52 6.54
C GLU A 306 -9.97 8.37 6.84
N SER A 307 -8.65 8.58 6.69
CA SER A 307 -7.62 7.56 6.91
C SER A 307 -6.37 8.13 7.60
N ALA A 308 -5.32 7.32 7.70
CA ALA A 308 -4.01 7.74 8.19
C ALA A 308 -3.24 8.64 7.21
N ILE A 309 -3.80 8.96 6.06
CA ILE A 309 -3.14 9.70 4.98
C ILE A 309 -3.81 11.07 4.83
N VAL A 310 -3.00 12.14 4.90
CA VAL A 310 -3.49 13.51 4.68
C VAL A 310 -2.64 14.16 3.59
N PRO A 311 -3.19 14.34 2.38
CA PRO A 311 -2.50 15.05 1.31
C PRO A 311 -2.63 16.56 1.47
N VAL A 312 -1.55 17.29 1.20
CA VAL A 312 -1.56 18.76 1.06
C VAL A 312 -1.07 19.08 -0.35
N ILE A 313 -2.01 19.37 -1.24
CA ILE A 313 -1.73 19.61 -2.65
C ILE A 313 -1.09 20.98 -2.82
N LEU A 314 0.11 21.02 -3.41
CA LEU A 314 0.85 22.25 -3.71
C LEU A 314 0.88 22.56 -5.22
N GLY A 315 0.50 21.58 -6.05
CA GLY A 315 0.40 21.67 -7.50
C GLY A 315 1.73 21.47 -8.24
N ASP A 316 2.70 22.32 -7.98
CA ASP A 316 4.02 22.28 -8.64
C ASP A 316 4.99 21.31 -7.97
N ALA A 317 5.74 20.55 -8.78
CA ALA A 317 6.66 19.54 -8.29
C ALA A 317 7.89 20.12 -7.58
N ALA A 318 8.49 21.18 -8.11
CA ALA A 318 9.67 21.81 -7.52
C ALA A 318 9.32 22.47 -6.18
N ARG A 319 8.18 23.15 -6.12
CA ARG A 319 7.62 23.72 -4.90
C ARG A 319 7.37 22.65 -3.83
N THR A 320 6.83 21.50 -4.24
CA THR A 320 6.55 20.41 -3.32
C THR A 320 7.84 19.79 -2.76
N MET A 321 8.86 19.65 -3.58
CA MET A 321 10.20 19.21 -3.13
C MET A 321 10.81 20.19 -2.14
N ALA A 322 10.83 21.49 -2.46
CA ALA A 322 11.35 22.52 -1.57
C ALA A 322 10.61 22.58 -0.23
N ALA A 323 9.29 22.37 -0.24
CA ALA A 323 8.49 22.31 0.99
C ALA A 323 8.87 21.07 1.86
N SER A 324 9.09 19.90 1.25
CA SER A 324 9.58 18.71 1.94
C SER A 324 10.96 18.95 2.57
N ASP A 325 11.89 19.58 1.84
CA ASP A 325 13.24 19.88 2.35
C ASP A 325 13.19 20.90 3.51
N ARG A 326 12.32 21.90 3.45
CA ARG A 326 12.10 22.84 4.57
C ARG A 326 11.58 22.13 5.81
N LEU A 327 10.65 21.17 5.68
CA LEU A 327 10.16 20.37 6.81
C LEU A 327 11.27 19.47 7.37
N ALA A 328 12.13 18.91 6.51
CA ALA A 328 13.28 18.12 6.95
C ALA A 328 14.28 18.96 7.76
N ALA A 329 14.56 20.20 7.34
CA ALA A 329 15.40 21.13 8.10
C ALA A 329 14.82 21.47 9.49
N GLU A 330 13.50 21.37 9.65
CA GLU A 330 12.78 21.55 10.92
C GLU A 330 12.61 20.25 11.72
N GLY A 331 13.22 19.14 11.27
CA GLY A 331 13.22 17.86 11.97
C GLY A 331 12.06 16.92 11.61
N PHE A 332 11.34 17.18 10.50
CA PHE A 332 10.21 16.35 10.06
C PHE A 332 10.44 15.75 8.68
N LEU A 333 10.34 14.44 8.59
CA LEU A 333 10.44 13.72 7.31
C LEU A 333 9.04 13.55 6.70
N VAL A 334 8.80 14.20 5.56
CA VAL A 334 7.51 14.18 4.85
C VAL A 334 7.74 13.88 3.37
N SER A 335 6.90 13.04 2.77
CA SER A 335 7.04 12.67 1.35
C SER A 335 6.52 13.75 0.42
N ALA A 336 7.37 14.21 -0.51
CA ALA A 336 6.95 14.96 -1.68
C ALA A 336 6.53 13.97 -2.79
N ILE A 337 5.26 13.95 -3.14
CA ILE A 337 4.71 13.13 -4.22
C ILE A 337 4.49 14.01 -5.44
N ARG A 338 4.99 13.53 -6.59
CA ARG A 338 4.97 14.25 -7.86
C ARG A 338 4.62 13.33 -9.03
N PRO A 339 4.30 13.85 -10.20
CA PRO A 339 4.11 13.04 -11.40
C PRO A 339 5.31 12.10 -11.67
N PRO A 340 5.10 10.92 -12.26
CA PRO A 340 3.81 10.37 -12.72
C PRO A 340 3.02 9.60 -11.63
N THR A 341 3.42 9.67 -10.35
CA THR A 341 2.72 8.99 -9.25
C THR A 341 1.33 9.58 -8.99
N VAL A 342 1.20 10.87 -9.23
CA VAL A 342 -0.05 11.65 -9.19
C VAL A 342 -0.17 12.44 -10.50
N PRO A 343 -1.39 12.88 -10.91
CA PRO A 343 -1.56 13.68 -12.12
C PRO A 343 -0.75 14.97 -12.12
N GLU A 344 -0.45 15.50 -13.31
CA GLU A 344 0.21 16.80 -13.45
C GLU A 344 -0.60 17.91 -12.79
N GLY A 345 0.09 18.87 -12.17
CA GLY A 345 -0.55 19.96 -11.43
C GLY A 345 -1.12 19.54 -10.06
N THR A 346 -0.89 18.31 -9.62
CA THR A 346 -1.40 17.81 -8.32
C THR A 346 -0.30 17.30 -7.40
N ALA A 347 0.94 17.74 -7.61
CA ALA A 347 2.04 17.41 -6.70
C ALA A 347 1.70 17.85 -5.27
N ARG A 348 2.06 17.02 -4.30
CA ARG A 348 1.58 17.15 -2.92
C ARG A 348 2.60 16.70 -1.89
N LEU A 349 2.56 17.30 -0.71
CA LEU A 349 3.09 16.67 0.49
C LEU A 349 2.10 15.60 0.94
N ARG A 350 2.56 14.37 1.08
CA ARG A 350 1.75 13.27 1.58
C ARG A 350 2.18 12.99 3.01
N PHE A 351 1.36 13.40 3.96
CA PHE A 351 1.56 13.09 5.36
C PHE A 351 0.94 11.75 5.69
N THR A 352 1.64 10.91 6.45
CA THR A 352 1.11 9.68 7.01
C THR A 352 1.26 9.70 8.52
N PHE A 353 0.23 9.21 9.19
CA PHE A 353 0.18 9.19 10.65
C PHE A 353 0.32 7.78 11.18
N SER A 354 0.90 7.68 12.38
CA SER A 354 1.06 6.43 13.12
C SER A 354 0.49 6.59 14.52
N ALA A 355 0.10 5.47 15.12
CA ALA A 355 -0.26 5.41 16.53
C ALA A 355 0.86 5.90 17.46
N SER A 356 2.11 5.84 16.98
CA SER A 356 3.31 6.24 17.74
C SER A 356 3.60 7.74 17.70
N HIS A 357 2.89 8.54 16.91
CA HIS A 357 3.12 9.99 16.86
C HIS A 357 2.64 10.67 18.14
N ARG A 358 3.43 11.63 18.63
CA ARG A 358 3.08 12.46 19.79
C ARG A 358 2.27 13.67 19.33
N GLU A 359 1.28 14.04 20.11
CA GLU A 359 0.44 15.22 19.81
C GLU A 359 1.26 16.51 19.66
N SER A 360 2.31 16.70 20.50
CA SER A 360 3.22 17.85 20.41
C SER A 360 3.89 17.98 19.05
N ASP A 361 4.31 16.85 18.47
CA ASP A 361 4.97 16.83 17.17
C ASP A 361 3.98 17.12 16.04
N ILE A 362 2.76 16.60 16.15
CA ILE A 362 1.66 16.88 15.20
C ILE A 362 1.32 18.37 15.19
N ARG A 363 1.17 18.98 16.38
CA ARG A 363 0.87 20.41 16.49
C ARG A 363 2.00 21.28 15.92
N ARG A 364 3.25 20.94 16.19
CA ARG A 364 4.42 21.63 15.63
C ARG A 364 4.47 21.50 14.12
N LEU A 365 4.26 20.30 13.58
CA LEU A 365 4.21 20.02 12.14
C LEU A 365 3.08 20.80 11.46
N ALA A 366 1.88 20.84 12.05
CA ALA A 366 0.75 21.59 11.51
C ALA A 366 1.06 23.08 11.42
N SER A 367 1.67 23.67 12.47
CA SER A 367 2.09 25.09 12.46
C SER A 367 3.12 25.39 11.37
N LEU A 368 4.09 24.49 11.15
CA LEU A 368 5.07 24.62 10.07
C LEU A 368 4.41 24.51 8.69
N THR A 369 3.49 23.56 8.53
CA THR A 369 2.75 23.36 7.28
C THR A 369 1.91 24.59 6.93
N LEU A 370 1.21 25.21 7.89
CA LEU A 370 0.45 26.44 7.66
C LEU A 370 1.35 27.59 7.21
N ARG A 371 2.54 27.76 7.81
CA ARG A 371 3.51 28.79 7.35
C ARG A 371 3.93 28.55 5.90
N LEU A 372 4.21 27.28 5.53
CA LEU A 372 4.54 26.94 4.14
C LEU A 372 3.41 27.29 3.17
N LEU A 373 2.15 27.12 3.57
CA LEU A 373 1.00 27.47 2.75
C LEU A 373 0.80 28.96 2.61
N THR A 374 1.02 29.75 3.69
CA THR A 374 0.89 31.22 3.67
C THR A 374 2.02 31.90 2.92
N ASP A 375 3.28 31.52 3.13
CA ASP A 375 4.45 32.04 2.39
C ASP A 375 4.27 31.86 0.87
N SER A 376 3.57 30.81 0.48
CA SER A 376 3.32 30.44 -0.91
C SER A 376 2.17 31.20 -1.57
N ALA A 377 1.28 31.82 -0.79
CA ALA A 377 0.20 32.66 -1.31
C ALA A 377 0.66 34.10 -1.55
N ALA A 378 1.83 34.49 -1.00
CA ALA A 378 2.41 35.81 -1.10
C ALA A 378 3.49 35.95 -2.21
N ALA A 379 3.91 34.84 -2.83
CA ALA A 379 4.86 34.77 -3.94
C ALA A 379 4.16 34.43 -5.27
#